data_2e94416719a92a92aed56ffefa847c96
#
_entry.id   2e94416719a92a92aed56ffefa847c96
#
_cell.length_a   1.000
_cell.length_b   1.000
_cell.length_c   1.000
_cell.angle_alpha   90.00
_cell.angle_beta   90.00
_cell.angle_gamma   90.00
#
_symmetry.space_group_name_H-M   'P 1'
#
loop_
_entity.id
_entity.type
_entity.pdbx_description
1 polymer ?
#
loop_
_entity_poly.entity_id
_entity_poly.type
_entity_poly.pdbx_seq_one_letter_code
_entity_poly.pdbx_strand_id
1 'polypeptide(L)'
;MRRLDDVLAELRVDRVDFIKLDVEGAELSFLRGATSVLNGKSRPAILADVQDLRTEPWGYPAREIIKFLSQAAYRWFALGAKGSLEPVSTDLAAYDANLVALPEERITEFQKMLEAPRSSL
;
A
#
# COMPACT_ATOMS: atom_id res chain seq x y z
N MET A 1 -13.93 -7.19 13.86
CA MET A 1 -12.56 -7.09 13.31
C MET A 1 -11.75 -6.12 14.15
N ARG A 2 -10.56 -6.51 14.54
CA ARG A 2 -9.69 -5.64 15.33
C ARG A 2 -8.90 -4.70 14.40
N ARG A 3 -8.71 -3.47 14.85
CA ARG A 3 -7.90 -2.50 14.11
C ARG A 3 -6.41 -2.88 14.21
N LEU A 4 -5.67 -2.68 13.12
CA LEU A 4 -4.23 -2.96 13.13
C LEU A 4 -3.49 -2.18 14.21
N ASP A 5 -3.82 -0.89 14.36
CA ASP A 5 -3.19 -0.04 15.38
C ASP A 5 -3.34 -0.64 16.78
N ASP A 6 -4.50 -1.19 17.10
CA ASP A 6 -4.74 -1.80 18.40
C ASP A 6 -3.96 -3.09 18.61
N VAL A 7 -3.88 -3.91 17.55
CA VAL A 7 -3.11 -5.17 17.60
C VAL A 7 -1.63 -4.88 17.79
N LEU A 8 -1.08 -3.91 17.05
CA LEU A 8 0.33 -3.55 17.17
C LEU A 8 0.65 -2.98 18.55
N ALA A 9 -0.23 -2.17 19.10
CA ALA A 9 -0.05 -1.64 20.47
C ALA A 9 -0.04 -2.76 21.50
N GLU A 10 -0.96 -3.70 21.38
CA GLU A 10 -1.03 -4.87 22.29
C GLU A 10 0.21 -5.74 22.21
N LEU A 11 0.72 -5.96 20.99
CA LEU A 11 1.92 -6.77 20.77
C LEU A 11 3.21 -6.00 20.99
N ARG A 12 3.13 -4.70 21.28
CA ARG A 12 4.28 -3.79 21.46
C ARG A 12 5.18 -3.76 20.24
N VAL A 13 4.57 -3.76 19.04
CA VAL A 13 5.28 -3.60 17.78
C VAL A 13 5.26 -2.13 17.42
N ASP A 14 6.42 -1.50 17.34
CA ASP A 14 6.55 -0.05 17.05
C ASP A 14 6.91 0.25 15.59
N ARG A 15 7.25 -0.74 14.80
CA ARG A 15 7.62 -0.52 13.42
C ARG A 15 7.10 -1.62 12.50
N VAL A 16 6.49 -1.20 11.38
CA VAL A 16 6.09 -2.09 10.29
C VAL A 16 6.71 -1.54 9.02
N ASP A 17 7.51 -2.34 8.33
CA ASP A 17 8.22 -1.91 7.12
C ASP A 17 7.46 -2.20 5.84
N PHE A 18 6.62 -3.24 5.84
CA PHE A 18 5.92 -3.69 4.65
C PHE A 18 4.60 -4.33 5.03
N ILE A 19 3.57 -4.04 4.25
CA ILE A 19 2.25 -4.68 4.40
C ILE A 19 1.83 -5.23 3.04
N LYS A 20 1.55 -6.53 3.00
CA LYS A 20 0.86 -7.12 1.86
C LYS A 20 -0.63 -7.16 2.19
N LEU A 21 -1.42 -6.48 1.40
CA LEU A 21 -2.83 -6.28 1.66
C LEU A 21 -3.67 -6.97 0.58
N ASP A 22 -4.18 -8.15 0.93
CA ASP A 22 -4.99 -8.96 0.03
C ASP A 22 -6.16 -9.53 0.85
N VAL A 23 -7.16 -8.71 1.12
CA VAL A 23 -8.30 -9.06 1.97
C VAL A 23 -9.63 -9.02 1.20
N GLU A 24 -9.55 -9.25 -0.09
CA GLU A 24 -10.68 -9.49 -0.99
C GLU A 24 -11.80 -8.43 -0.89
N GLY A 25 -11.42 -7.17 -0.94
CA GLY A 25 -12.34 -6.04 -0.94
C GLY A 25 -12.41 -5.28 0.37
N ALA A 26 -11.86 -5.82 1.47
CA ALA A 26 -11.86 -5.15 2.77
C ALA A 26 -10.64 -4.24 2.98
N GLU A 27 -9.90 -3.91 1.91
CA GLU A 27 -8.67 -3.11 1.98
C GLU A 27 -8.90 -1.75 2.64
N LEU A 28 -9.95 -1.05 2.24
CA LEU A 28 -10.23 0.28 2.78
C LEU A 28 -10.52 0.24 4.28
N SER A 29 -11.29 -0.75 4.71
CA SER A 29 -11.59 -0.94 6.14
C SER A 29 -10.32 -1.23 6.93
N PHE A 30 -9.44 -2.07 6.39
CA PHE A 30 -8.15 -2.37 7.02
C PHE A 30 -7.31 -1.09 7.16
N LEU A 31 -7.20 -0.30 6.09
CA LEU A 31 -6.39 0.92 6.10
C LEU A 31 -6.91 1.95 7.10
N ARG A 32 -8.22 2.06 7.25
CA ARG A 32 -8.83 2.94 8.26
C ARG A 32 -8.47 2.55 9.69
N GLY A 33 -8.17 1.27 9.92
CA GLY A 33 -7.72 0.75 11.21
C GLY A 33 -6.21 0.82 11.41
N ALA A 34 -5.47 1.42 10.49
CA ALA A 34 -4.02 1.48 10.49
C ALA A 34 -3.49 2.93 10.47
N THR A 35 -4.29 3.91 10.88
CA THR A 35 -3.94 5.32 10.74
C THR A 35 -2.66 5.71 11.47
N SER A 36 -2.40 5.14 12.64
CA SER A 36 -1.17 5.44 13.38
C SER A 36 0.07 4.93 12.66
N VAL A 37 -0.01 3.74 12.07
CA VAL A 37 1.08 3.17 11.27
C VAL A 37 1.32 4.00 10.01
N LEU A 38 0.24 4.39 9.34
CA LEU A 38 0.32 5.12 8.06
C LEU A 38 0.76 6.57 8.22
N ASN A 39 0.66 7.14 9.41
CA ASN A 39 1.04 8.52 9.70
C ASN A 39 2.18 8.63 10.70
N GLY A 40 2.85 7.52 11.01
CA GLY A 40 3.94 7.49 11.96
C GLY A 40 5.27 7.93 11.36
N LYS A 41 6.35 7.72 12.11
CA LYS A 41 7.70 8.14 11.71
C LYS A 41 8.31 7.20 10.67
N SER A 42 8.00 5.91 10.73
CA SER A 42 8.53 4.90 9.81
C SER A 42 7.35 4.22 9.14
N ARG A 43 6.95 4.75 8.01
CA ARG A 43 5.74 4.28 7.34
C ARG A 43 6.04 3.09 6.44
N PRO A 44 5.18 2.07 6.42
CA PRO A 44 5.42 0.87 5.61
C PRO A 44 5.17 1.11 4.12
N ALA A 45 5.85 0.33 3.27
CA ALA A 45 5.43 0.13 1.90
C ALA A 45 4.22 -0.81 1.91
N ILE A 46 3.31 -0.62 0.98
CA ILE A 46 2.09 -1.42 0.90
C ILE A 46 1.94 -2.01 -0.50
N LEU A 47 1.81 -3.33 -0.58
CA LEU A 47 1.41 -4.01 -1.81
C LEU A 47 -0.07 -4.33 -1.65
N ALA A 48 -0.90 -3.68 -2.45
CA ALA A 48 -2.36 -3.82 -2.35
C ALA A 48 -2.96 -4.38 -3.62
N ASP A 49 -3.96 -5.24 -3.43
CA ASP A 49 -4.81 -5.73 -4.50
C ASP A 49 -5.93 -4.71 -4.71
N VAL A 50 -5.84 -3.94 -5.81
CA VAL A 50 -6.77 -2.84 -6.09
C VAL A 50 -7.65 -3.24 -7.26
N GLN A 51 -8.80 -3.85 -6.95
CA GLN A 51 -9.70 -4.41 -7.96
C GLN A 51 -11.15 -4.04 -7.66
N ASP A 52 -11.79 -3.37 -8.62
CA ASP A 52 -13.21 -3.03 -8.50
C ASP A 52 -14.10 -4.26 -8.33
N LEU A 53 -13.73 -5.36 -8.96
CA LEU A 53 -14.44 -6.63 -8.81
C LEU A 53 -14.53 -7.06 -7.34
N ARG A 54 -13.49 -6.79 -6.56
CA ARG A 54 -13.43 -7.18 -5.14
C ARG A 54 -14.11 -6.16 -4.23
N THR A 55 -14.00 -4.87 -4.55
CA THR A 55 -14.53 -3.81 -3.67
C THR A 55 -16.02 -3.55 -3.90
N GLU A 56 -16.54 -3.83 -5.09
CA GLU A 56 -17.94 -3.59 -5.41
C GLU A 56 -18.91 -4.27 -4.42
N PRO A 57 -18.73 -5.56 -4.06
CA PRO A 57 -19.60 -6.17 -3.04
C PRO A 57 -19.55 -5.49 -1.67
N TRP A 58 -18.47 -4.76 -1.38
CA TRP A 58 -18.32 -3.99 -0.13
C TRP A 58 -18.90 -2.60 -0.22
N GLY A 59 -19.43 -2.21 -1.39
CA GLY A 59 -20.16 -0.98 -1.57
C GLY A 59 -19.31 0.24 -1.90
N TYR A 60 -18.09 0.06 -2.40
CA TYR A 60 -17.24 1.19 -2.80
C TYR A 60 -16.38 0.86 -4.03
N PRO A 61 -15.99 1.88 -4.83
CA PRO A 61 -15.08 1.66 -5.95
C PRO A 61 -13.62 1.55 -5.45
N ALA A 62 -12.82 0.75 -6.14
CA ALA A 62 -11.42 0.54 -5.76
C ALA A 62 -10.60 1.83 -5.74
N ARG A 63 -11.00 2.86 -6.51
CA ARG A 63 -10.33 4.16 -6.49
C ARG A 63 -10.31 4.81 -5.10
N GLU A 64 -11.19 4.41 -4.21
CA GLU A 64 -11.19 4.92 -2.83
C GLU A 64 -9.96 4.45 -2.06
N ILE A 65 -9.43 3.28 -2.38
CA ILE A 65 -8.16 2.80 -1.81
C ILE A 65 -7.02 3.72 -2.27
N ILE A 66 -7.00 4.01 -3.57
CA ILE A 66 -5.99 4.90 -4.16
C ILE A 66 -6.04 6.26 -3.49
N LYS A 67 -7.23 6.83 -3.38
CA LYS A 67 -7.46 8.15 -2.78
C LYS A 67 -7.05 8.18 -1.31
N PHE A 68 -7.40 7.15 -0.55
CA PHE A 68 -7.12 7.09 0.89
C PHE A 68 -5.61 7.21 1.16
N LEU A 69 -4.80 6.42 0.46
CA LEU A 69 -3.35 6.46 0.66
C LEU A 69 -2.70 7.67 0.01
N SER A 70 -3.25 8.16 -1.11
CA SER A 70 -2.75 9.40 -1.72
C SER A 70 -2.92 10.60 -0.78
N GLN A 71 -4.00 10.65 -0.04
CA GLN A 71 -4.24 11.69 0.96
C GLN A 71 -3.33 11.57 2.19
N ALA A 72 -2.76 10.39 2.40
CA ALA A 72 -1.79 10.15 3.46
C ALA A 72 -0.33 10.29 2.97
N ALA A 73 -0.12 10.98 1.86
CA ALA A 73 1.20 11.21 1.27
C ALA A 73 1.90 9.92 0.84
N TYR A 74 1.14 8.99 0.30
CA TYR A 74 1.62 7.81 -0.41
C TYR A 74 1.54 8.06 -1.92
N ARG A 75 2.45 7.47 -2.67
CA ARG A 75 2.41 7.48 -4.13
C ARG A 75 2.30 6.06 -4.66
N TRP A 76 1.61 5.91 -5.77
CA TRP A 76 1.26 4.60 -6.33
C TRP A 76 2.11 4.23 -7.53
N PHE A 77 2.52 2.96 -7.57
CA PHE A 77 3.36 2.41 -8.62
C PHE A 77 2.91 1.01 -9.01
N ALA A 78 3.16 0.67 -10.27
CA ALA A 78 3.13 -0.72 -10.73
C ALA A 78 4.56 -1.23 -10.77
N LEU A 79 4.75 -2.52 -10.52
CA LEU A 79 6.04 -3.16 -10.70
C LEU A 79 6.20 -3.54 -12.17
N GLY A 80 7.12 -2.89 -12.83
CA GLY A 80 7.45 -3.20 -14.21
C GLY A 80 8.42 -4.37 -14.33
N ALA A 81 8.79 -4.70 -15.55
CA ALA A 81 9.80 -5.71 -15.83
C ALA A 81 11.09 -5.36 -15.10
N LYS A 82 11.78 -6.37 -14.56
CA LYS A 82 13.05 -6.22 -13.83
C LYS A 82 12.94 -5.40 -12.54
N GLY A 83 11.73 -5.30 -11.98
CA GLY A 83 11.53 -4.65 -10.70
C GLY A 83 11.51 -3.12 -10.74
N SER A 84 11.37 -2.52 -11.92
CA SER A 84 11.23 -1.06 -12.01
C SER A 84 9.89 -0.60 -11.42
N LEU A 85 9.89 0.60 -10.84
CA LEU A 85 8.68 1.23 -10.33
C LEU A 85 8.12 2.16 -11.42
N GLU A 86 6.91 1.88 -11.87
CA GLU A 86 6.24 2.68 -12.90
C GLU A 86 5.08 3.44 -12.26
N PRO A 87 5.08 4.78 -12.32
CA PRO A 87 3.98 5.57 -11.75
C PRO A 87 2.63 5.17 -12.34
N VAL A 88 1.62 5.11 -11.48
CA VAL A 88 0.25 4.76 -11.86
C VAL A 88 -0.62 6.00 -11.74
N SER A 89 -1.51 6.20 -12.72
CA SER A 89 -2.50 7.26 -12.64
C SER A 89 -3.40 7.07 -11.43
N THR A 90 -3.65 8.14 -10.68
CA THR A 90 -4.48 8.11 -9.47
C THR A 90 -5.90 8.60 -9.71
N ASP A 91 -6.25 8.91 -10.95
CA ASP A 91 -7.57 9.43 -11.31
C ASP A 91 -8.33 8.54 -12.30
N LEU A 92 -8.01 7.27 -12.37
CA LEU A 92 -8.75 6.32 -13.19
C LEU A 92 -10.11 6.03 -12.56
N ALA A 93 -11.09 5.75 -13.41
CA ALA A 93 -12.43 5.39 -12.95
C ALA A 93 -12.45 3.99 -12.33
N ALA A 94 -11.61 3.08 -12.81
CA ALA A 94 -11.56 1.69 -12.36
C ALA A 94 -10.14 1.17 -12.30
N TYR A 95 -9.93 0.19 -11.44
CA TYR A 95 -8.63 -0.46 -11.24
C TYR A 95 -8.79 -1.99 -11.21
N ASP A 96 -7.76 -2.66 -11.68
CA ASP A 96 -7.70 -4.13 -11.66
C ASP A 96 -6.23 -4.57 -11.65
N ALA A 97 -5.54 -4.36 -10.54
CA ALA A 97 -4.12 -4.69 -10.46
C ALA A 97 -3.63 -4.79 -9.02
N ASN A 98 -2.52 -5.49 -8.85
CA ASN A 98 -1.71 -5.39 -7.64
C ASN A 98 -0.80 -4.19 -7.80
N LEU A 99 -0.90 -3.24 -6.89
CA LEU A 99 -0.15 -1.99 -6.95
C LEU A 99 0.65 -1.79 -5.67
N VAL A 100 1.74 -1.03 -5.80
CA VAL A 100 2.60 -0.68 -4.68
C VAL A 100 2.36 0.77 -4.30
N ALA A 101 2.07 1.00 -3.02
CA ALA A 101 2.01 2.35 -2.47
C ALA A 101 3.24 2.56 -1.60
N LEU A 102 3.97 3.63 -1.86
CA LEU A 102 5.17 3.99 -1.13
C LEU A 102 4.99 5.33 -0.44
N PRO A 103 5.38 5.44 0.85
CA PRO A 103 5.43 6.75 1.49
C PRO A 103 6.38 7.66 0.72
N GLU A 104 5.99 8.92 0.52
CA GLU A 104 6.80 9.85 -0.27
C GLU A 104 8.26 9.93 0.19
N GLU A 105 8.49 9.89 1.50
CA GLU A 105 9.84 10.00 2.07
C GLU A 105 10.69 8.75 1.86
N ARG A 106 10.11 7.62 1.41
CA ARG A 106 10.84 6.37 1.22
C ARG A 106 10.95 5.94 -0.24
N ILE A 107 10.47 6.74 -1.18
CA ILE A 107 10.49 6.36 -2.60
C ILE A 107 11.91 6.14 -3.10
N THR A 108 12.83 7.05 -2.80
CA THR A 108 14.22 6.94 -3.24
C THR A 108 14.88 5.70 -2.66
N GLU A 109 14.63 5.38 -1.39
CA GLU A 109 15.13 4.18 -0.74
C GLU A 109 14.70 2.91 -1.49
N PHE A 110 13.42 2.81 -1.81
CA PHE A 110 12.90 1.64 -2.51
C PHE A 110 13.40 1.56 -3.95
N GLN A 111 13.50 2.70 -4.64
CA GLN A 111 14.06 2.71 -5.99
C GLN A 111 15.49 2.18 -6.01
N LYS A 112 16.32 2.60 -5.06
CA LYS A 112 17.70 2.10 -4.95
C LYS A 112 17.75 0.60 -4.66
N MET A 113 16.87 0.11 -3.81
CA MET A 113 16.81 -1.32 -3.51
C MET A 113 16.47 -2.15 -4.75
N LEU A 114 15.54 -1.67 -5.58
CA LEU A 114 15.11 -2.37 -6.78
C LEU A 114 16.14 -2.28 -7.91
N GLU A 115 16.93 -1.22 -7.97
CA GLU A 115 17.97 -1.00 -8.96
C GLU A 115 19.30 -1.63 -8.56
N ALA A 116 19.47 -2.02 -7.31
CA ALA A 116 20.70 -2.63 -6.83
C ALA A 116 20.96 -3.91 -7.61
N PRO A 117 22.21 -4.14 -8.06
CA PRO A 117 22.52 -5.38 -8.73
C PRO A 117 22.24 -6.55 -7.79
N ARG A 118 21.48 -7.51 -8.28
CA ARG A 118 21.23 -8.72 -7.52
C ARG A 118 22.56 -9.43 -7.37
N SER A 119 22.88 -9.77 -6.13
CA SER A 119 24.03 -10.59 -5.85
C SER A 119 23.92 -11.86 -6.68
N SER A 120 24.80 -12.02 -7.64
CA SER A 120 24.89 -13.26 -8.40
C SER A 120 25.66 -14.25 -7.55
N LEU A 121 24.94 -15.10 -6.93
CA LEU A 121 25.53 -16.23 -6.23
C LEU A 121 25.66 -17.40 -7.16
#